data_36acdd1ad564c268cf089afa3f150c42
#
_entry.id   36acdd1ad564c268cf089afa3f150c42
#
_cell.length_a   1.000
_cell.length_b   1.000
_cell.length_c   1.000
_cell.angle_alpha   90.00
_cell.angle_beta   90.00
_cell.angle_gamma   90.00
#
_symmetry.space_group_name_H-M   'P 1'
#
loop_
_entity.id
_entity.type
_entity.pdbx_description
1 polymer ?
#
loop_
_entity_poly.entity_id
_entity_poly.type
_entity_poly.pdbx_seq_one_letter_code
_entity_poly.pdbx_strand_id
1 'polypeptide(L)'
;MFSFKSKLEIQLKEAINSNLYNQFRVIIHCKSLFNEVVKRVTSMKCTLIRSFPELNCLSVIASPRCIERLIEYPEVKYICFDKYAFLCGTNTEVKSTLPNMKDLKKSLNNLGSVYMGVPKVTGLDVCVGLIDSGVFPHDDLVHPQNRLVGFKDLVNDYTFTYDDYGHGTFMAGIIGGNGFSSKGTVKGVAPRCNIYSVKAFNSTGKAYISDTLYGLKFLIDNCCEFNIKVICMPFETFDYDPFILGLFSTLFEKAIANHITVVVPSGSNANNIPSITGIASLGNCITVSGIDRSKDLSKYNYSSCGYSKKVKKPDLCHSAININSLRSVTSFIPEINGVKCYAPHLKSPYTMLTGSSCASAYISGVCALLYEKYPNVYKKDILSLVRLCCDDFDGPKELKGAGVVNINKIYCVTADDDENTNK
;
A
#
# COMPACT_ATOMS: atom_id res chain seq x y z
N MET A 1 -17.76 40.15 -3.03
CA MET A 1 -18.63 39.05 -2.55
C MET A 1 -17.75 37.98 -1.96
N PHE A 2 -17.54 37.97 -0.64
CA PHE A 2 -16.70 36.96 0.03
C PHE A 2 -17.44 35.63 0.01
N SER A 3 -16.98 34.67 -0.79
CA SER A 3 -17.47 33.29 -0.75
C SER A 3 -17.08 32.70 0.62
N PHE A 4 -18.04 32.60 1.52
CA PHE A 4 -17.92 31.74 2.70
C PHE A 4 -17.78 30.31 2.19
N LYS A 5 -16.54 29.80 2.11
CA LYS A 5 -16.32 28.36 1.89
C LYS A 5 -17.11 27.63 2.95
N SER A 6 -18.08 26.83 2.55
CA SER A 6 -18.84 25.99 3.47
C SER A 6 -17.86 25.14 4.29
N LYS A 7 -18.00 25.14 5.62
CA LYS A 7 -17.21 24.28 6.50
C LYS A 7 -17.59 22.81 6.38
N LEU A 8 -18.61 22.48 5.60
CA LEU A 8 -19.15 21.16 5.43
C LEU A 8 -19.03 20.74 3.96
N GLU A 9 -18.57 19.52 3.74
CA GLU A 9 -18.57 18.89 2.41
C GLU A 9 -20.00 18.86 1.83
N ILE A 10 -20.15 19.17 0.55
CA ILE A 10 -21.46 19.27 -0.11
C ILE A 10 -22.24 17.97 0.01
N GLN A 11 -21.61 16.84 -0.29
CA GLN A 11 -22.26 15.51 -0.22
C GLN A 11 -22.70 15.17 1.21
N LEU A 12 -21.91 15.51 2.22
CA LEU A 12 -22.25 15.31 3.61
C LEU A 12 -23.44 16.18 4.03
N LYS A 13 -23.50 17.43 3.57
CA LYS A 13 -24.61 18.34 3.79
C LYS A 13 -25.91 17.79 3.19
N GLU A 14 -25.86 17.29 1.98
CA GLU A 14 -27.03 16.67 1.31
C GLU A 14 -27.48 15.41 2.05
N ALA A 15 -26.55 14.56 2.50
CA ALA A 15 -26.87 13.37 3.26
C ALA A 15 -27.51 13.68 4.63
N ILE A 16 -27.04 14.74 5.32
CA ILE A 16 -27.67 15.21 6.57
C ILE A 16 -29.09 15.67 6.31
N ASN A 17 -29.30 16.49 5.28
CA ASN A 17 -30.62 17.01 4.93
C ASN A 17 -31.63 15.92 4.51
N SER A 18 -31.15 14.80 3.98
CA SER A 18 -32.02 13.69 3.55
C SER A 18 -32.65 12.93 4.72
N ASN A 19 -32.15 13.09 5.94
CA ASN A 19 -32.58 12.38 7.16
C ASN A 19 -32.59 10.84 7.05
N LEU A 20 -31.82 10.27 6.12
CA LEU A 20 -31.78 8.83 5.88
C LEU A 20 -30.91 8.07 6.90
N TYR A 21 -29.96 8.77 7.53
CA TYR A 21 -29.00 8.17 8.44
C TYR A 21 -28.96 8.90 9.79
N ASN A 22 -28.88 8.12 10.85
CA ASN A 22 -28.80 8.65 12.22
C ASN A 22 -27.39 8.98 12.67
N GLN A 23 -26.38 8.46 11.99
CA GLN A 23 -24.97 8.66 12.29
C GLN A 23 -24.13 8.65 11.01
N PHE A 24 -23.04 9.42 11.03
CA PHE A 24 -22.06 9.52 9.97
C PHE A 24 -20.65 9.34 10.53
N ARG A 25 -19.82 8.59 9.83
CA ARG A 25 -18.36 8.60 10.08
C ARG A 25 -17.76 9.72 9.25
N VAL A 26 -17.11 10.67 9.95
CA VAL A 26 -16.60 11.91 9.36
C VAL A 26 -15.17 12.21 9.81
N ILE A 27 -14.45 12.96 8.99
CA ILE A 27 -13.15 13.55 9.33
C ILE A 27 -13.37 15.03 9.63
N ILE A 28 -12.92 15.47 10.80
CA ILE A 28 -12.97 16.84 11.25
C ILE A 28 -11.57 17.45 11.15
N HIS A 29 -11.43 18.54 10.43
CA HIS A 29 -10.22 19.36 10.35
C HIS A 29 -10.34 20.56 11.27
N CYS A 30 -9.38 20.72 12.17
CA CYS A 30 -9.30 21.81 13.12
C CYS A 30 -8.38 22.92 12.59
N LYS A 31 -8.69 24.17 12.87
CA LYS A 31 -7.78 25.30 12.62
C LYS A 31 -6.71 25.44 13.70
N SER A 32 -7.15 25.24 14.97
CA SER A 32 -6.38 25.43 16.18
C SER A 32 -7.08 24.71 17.32
N LEU A 33 -6.47 24.71 18.51
CA LEU A 33 -7.04 24.16 19.73
C LEU A 33 -7.57 22.73 19.57
N PHE A 34 -6.79 21.90 18.91
CA PHE A 34 -7.14 20.50 18.63
C PHE A 34 -7.72 19.77 19.84
N ASN A 35 -7.06 19.88 20.99
CA ASN A 35 -7.50 19.22 22.24
C ASN A 35 -8.88 19.71 22.72
N GLU A 36 -9.22 20.98 22.49
CA GLU A 36 -10.56 21.50 22.84
C GLU A 36 -11.62 20.92 21.92
N VAL A 37 -11.33 20.76 20.62
CA VAL A 37 -12.25 20.08 19.70
C VAL A 37 -12.46 18.62 20.11
N VAL A 38 -11.40 17.90 20.50
CA VAL A 38 -11.51 16.52 21.02
C VAL A 38 -12.42 16.47 22.25
N LYS A 39 -12.23 17.36 23.24
CA LYS A 39 -13.10 17.43 24.43
C LYS A 39 -14.56 17.69 24.07
N ARG A 40 -14.84 18.60 23.11
CA ARG A 40 -16.20 18.91 22.64
C ARG A 40 -16.85 17.70 21.98
N VAL A 41 -16.13 17.04 21.08
CA VAL A 41 -16.58 15.80 20.40
C VAL A 41 -16.98 14.74 21.44
N THR A 42 -16.13 14.52 22.44
CA THR A 42 -16.41 13.57 23.53
C THR A 42 -17.63 13.99 24.37
N SER A 43 -17.73 15.29 24.72
CA SER A 43 -18.88 15.80 25.50
C SER A 43 -20.24 15.70 24.76
N MET A 44 -20.19 15.74 23.42
CA MET A 44 -21.38 15.58 22.56
C MET A 44 -21.74 14.11 22.30
N LYS A 45 -21.12 13.15 23.00
CA LYS A 45 -21.33 11.71 22.83
C LYS A 45 -21.02 11.19 21.41
N CYS A 46 -20.13 11.87 20.68
CA CYS A 46 -19.58 11.33 19.46
C CYS A 46 -18.53 10.26 19.78
N THR A 47 -18.45 9.21 18.96
CA THR A 47 -17.43 8.18 19.13
C THR A 47 -16.15 8.60 18.40
N LEU A 48 -15.07 8.84 19.15
CA LEU A 48 -13.75 9.11 18.57
C LEU A 48 -13.18 7.79 18.00
N ILE A 49 -12.85 7.79 16.72
CA ILE A 49 -12.28 6.62 16.03
C ILE A 49 -10.78 6.75 15.89
N ARG A 50 -10.30 7.87 15.30
CA ARG A 50 -8.86 8.14 15.12
C ARG A 50 -8.54 9.58 15.45
N SER A 51 -7.32 9.80 15.94
CA SER A 51 -6.82 11.11 16.34
C SER A 51 -5.46 11.37 15.67
N PHE A 52 -5.33 12.52 15.01
CA PHE A 52 -4.14 12.97 14.28
C PHE A 52 -3.77 14.39 14.71
N PRO A 53 -3.18 14.58 15.92
CA PRO A 53 -2.84 15.92 16.43
C PRO A 53 -1.92 16.69 15.48
N GLU A 54 -0.94 16.03 14.87
CA GLU A 54 0.02 16.60 13.94
C GLU A 54 -0.59 17.08 12.62
N LEU A 55 -1.75 16.52 12.25
CA LEU A 55 -2.53 16.93 11.08
C LEU A 55 -3.69 17.85 11.44
N ASN A 56 -3.87 18.17 12.72
CA ASN A 56 -5.05 18.86 13.24
C ASN A 56 -6.38 18.21 12.79
N CYS A 57 -6.44 16.88 12.78
CA CYS A 57 -7.59 16.12 12.30
C CYS A 57 -7.99 15.01 13.26
N LEU A 58 -9.28 14.68 13.25
CA LEU A 58 -9.81 13.52 13.95
C LEU A 58 -10.93 12.87 13.14
N SER A 59 -11.07 11.55 13.23
CA SER A 59 -12.20 10.79 12.68
C SER A 59 -13.14 10.40 13.80
N VAL A 60 -14.43 10.63 13.59
CA VAL A 60 -15.49 10.38 14.58
C VAL A 60 -16.74 9.80 13.93
N ILE A 61 -17.53 9.07 14.74
CA ILE A 61 -18.93 8.78 14.41
C ILE A 61 -19.78 9.81 15.15
N ALA A 62 -20.56 10.59 14.41
CA ALA A 62 -21.37 11.68 14.93
C ALA A 62 -22.77 11.70 14.33
N SER A 63 -23.78 12.14 15.13
CA SER A 63 -25.13 12.37 14.63
C SER A 63 -25.20 13.66 13.78
N PRO A 64 -26.21 13.82 12.91
CA PRO A 64 -26.43 15.06 12.17
C PRO A 64 -26.38 16.31 13.05
N ARG A 65 -27.09 16.30 14.17
CA ARG A 65 -27.14 17.42 15.13
C ARG A 65 -25.78 17.76 15.72
N CYS A 66 -24.95 16.74 15.99
CA CYS A 66 -23.58 16.98 16.47
C CYS A 66 -22.73 17.64 15.39
N ILE A 67 -22.84 17.20 14.14
CA ILE A 67 -22.09 17.76 13.00
C ILE A 67 -22.50 19.24 12.80
N GLU A 68 -23.80 19.54 12.79
CA GLU A 68 -24.32 20.91 12.67
C GLU A 68 -23.80 21.84 13.79
N ARG A 69 -23.73 21.35 15.02
CA ARG A 69 -23.17 22.12 16.13
C ARG A 69 -21.65 22.28 16.02
N LEU A 70 -20.95 21.26 15.54
CA LEU A 70 -19.48 21.31 15.40
C LEU A 70 -19.03 22.36 14.38
N ILE A 71 -19.76 22.57 13.28
CA ILE A 71 -19.41 23.60 12.28
C ILE A 71 -19.59 25.03 12.80
N GLU A 72 -20.40 25.25 13.88
CA GLU A 72 -20.56 26.56 14.49
C GLU A 72 -19.30 27.02 15.25
N TYR A 73 -18.48 26.06 15.71
CA TYR A 73 -17.26 26.40 16.45
C TYR A 73 -16.19 27.00 15.51
N PRO A 74 -15.55 28.12 15.93
CA PRO A 74 -14.52 28.77 15.13
C PRO A 74 -13.27 27.91 14.96
N GLU A 75 -12.99 26.99 15.88
CA GLU A 75 -11.87 26.05 15.85
C GLU A 75 -12.00 25.00 14.76
N VAL A 76 -13.23 24.66 14.36
CA VAL A 76 -13.48 23.71 13.26
C VAL A 76 -13.35 24.42 11.91
N LYS A 77 -12.50 23.89 11.06
CA LYS A 77 -12.22 24.41 9.73
C LYS A 77 -13.07 23.76 8.65
N TYR A 78 -13.20 22.43 8.71
CA TYR A 78 -13.86 21.63 7.68
C TYR A 78 -14.28 20.29 8.23
N ILE A 79 -15.41 19.75 7.77
CA ILE A 79 -15.88 18.39 8.06
C ILE A 79 -16.30 17.73 6.74
N CYS A 80 -15.79 16.53 6.50
CA CYS A 80 -16.12 15.71 5.34
C CYS A 80 -16.42 14.27 5.73
N PHE A 81 -16.98 13.50 4.81
CA PHE A 81 -17.11 12.05 4.97
C PHE A 81 -15.74 11.39 5.17
N ASP A 82 -15.69 10.40 6.04
CA ASP A 82 -14.62 9.42 6.07
C ASP A 82 -14.93 8.34 5.01
N LYS A 83 -14.46 8.59 3.79
CA LYS A 83 -14.76 7.75 2.62
C LYS A 83 -13.96 6.44 2.66
N TYR A 84 -14.20 5.57 1.67
CA TYR A 84 -13.50 4.30 1.54
C TYR A 84 -12.31 4.39 0.57
N ALA A 85 -11.25 3.67 0.94
CA ALA A 85 -10.22 3.17 0.04
C ALA A 85 -10.55 1.72 -0.36
N PHE A 86 -10.02 1.27 -1.51
CA PHE A 86 -10.32 -0.04 -2.08
C PHE A 86 -9.03 -0.75 -2.49
N LEU A 87 -8.98 -2.05 -2.28
CA LEU A 87 -7.87 -2.86 -2.78
C LEU A 87 -7.92 -2.95 -4.31
N CYS A 88 -6.76 -2.78 -4.95
CA CYS A 88 -6.64 -2.84 -6.41
C CYS A 88 -6.52 -4.30 -6.87
N GLY A 89 -7.49 -4.77 -7.62
CA GLY A 89 -7.44 -6.10 -8.24
C GLY A 89 -8.84 -6.63 -8.45
N THR A 90 -9.10 -7.21 -9.61
CA THR A 90 -10.28 -8.04 -9.82
C THR A 90 -9.97 -9.41 -9.25
N ASN A 91 -10.76 -9.86 -8.27
CA ASN A 91 -10.93 -11.28 -8.01
C ASN A 91 -11.55 -11.89 -9.27
N THR A 92 -10.73 -12.17 -10.28
CA THR A 92 -11.13 -13.20 -11.23
C THR A 92 -11.24 -14.44 -10.38
N GLU A 93 -12.46 -14.98 -10.25
CA GLU A 93 -12.68 -16.30 -9.69
C GLU A 93 -11.69 -17.24 -10.37
N VAL A 94 -10.57 -17.45 -9.72
CA VAL A 94 -9.63 -18.48 -10.15
C VAL A 94 -10.36 -19.77 -9.82
N LYS A 95 -10.95 -20.39 -10.85
CA LYS A 95 -11.35 -21.78 -10.76
C LYS A 95 -10.18 -22.48 -10.11
N SER A 96 -10.43 -23.16 -9.00
CA SER A 96 -9.47 -23.81 -8.10
C SER A 96 -8.71 -24.98 -8.75
N THR A 97 -8.24 -24.80 -9.96
CA THR A 97 -7.32 -25.70 -10.62
C THR A 97 -5.91 -25.31 -10.18
N LEU A 98 -5.23 -26.21 -9.51
CA LEU A 98 -3.79 -26.10 -9.26
C LEU A 98 -3.11 -25.62 -10.54
N PRO A 99 -2.34 -24.52 -10.50
CA PRO A 99 -1.62 -24.06 -11.67
C PRO A 99 -0.70 -25.22 -12.14
N ASN A 100 -0.84 -25.62 -13.39
CA ASN A 100 0.02 -26.66 -13.91
C ASN A 100 1.45 -26.11 -14.09
N MET A 101 2.43 -26.99 -14.28
CA MET A 101 3.85 -26.60 -14.41
C MET A 101 4.10 -25.60 -15.54
N LYS A 102 3.24 -25.56 -16.58
CA LYS A 102 3.34 -24.58 -17.67
C LYS A 102 2.86 -23.21 -17.23
N ASP A 103 1.79 -23.14 -16.43
CA ASP A 103 1.26 -21.89 -15.88
C ASP A 103 2.22 -21.30 -14.84
N LEU A 104 2.85 -22.15 -14.02
CA LEU A 104 3.90 -21.75 -13.09
C LEU A 104 5.12 -21.17 -13.82
N LYS A 105 5.61 -21.84 -14.88
CA LYS A 105 6.72 -21.33 -15.70
C LYS A 105 6.37 -20.00 -16.37
N LYS A 106 5.14 -19.87 -16.89
CA LYS A 106 4.67 -18.64 -17.52
C LYS A 106 4.55 -17.49 -16.50
N SER A 107 4.08 -17.79 -15.30
CA SER A 107 4.01 -16.82 -14.18
C SER A 107 5.40 -16.39 -13.70
N LEU A 108 6.37 -17.31 -13.62
CA LEU A 108 7.75 -16.98 -13.28
C LEU A 108 8.39 -16.05 -14.32
N ASN A 109 8.09 -16.25 -15.59
CA ASN A 109 8.51 -15.34 -16.66
C ASN A 109 7.84 -13.96 -16.53
N ASN A 110 6.62 -13.90 -15.99
CA ASN A 110 5.91 -12.65 -15.76
C ASN A 110 6.47 -11.82 -14.59
N LEU A 111 7.03 -12.45 -13.56
CA LEU A 111 7.69 -11.74 -12.44
C LEU A 111 9.05 -11.12 -12.81
N GLY A 112 9.54 -11.43 -14.03
CA GLY A 112 10.84 -10.92 -14.51
C GLY A 112 11.99 -11.87 -14.19
N SER A 113 13.02 -11.77 -15.03
CA SER A 113 14.17 -12.64 -15.16
C SER A 113 14.52 -13.47 -13.91
N VAL A 114 14.46 -14.79 -14.08
CA VAL A 114 15.13 -15.71 -13.15
C VAL A 114 16.61 -15.34 -13.15
N TYR A 115 17.06 -14.73 -12.04
CA TYR A 115 18.49 -14.53 -11.85
C TYR A 115 19.15 -15.90 -11.73
N MET A 116 20.05 -16.22 -12.67
CA MET A 116 20.73 -17.52 -12.72
C MET A 116 21.88 -17.64 -11.72
N GLY A 117 22.13 -16.63 -10.89
CA GLY A 117 23.16 -16.61 -9.84
C GLY A 117 22.59 -16.50 -8.42
N VAL A 118 23.46 -16.61 -7.42
CA VAL A 118 23.07 -16.30 -6.04
C VAL A 118 22.96 -14.78 -5.89
N PRO A 119 21.78 -14.23 -5.56
CA PRO A 119 21.63 -12.77 -5.44
C PRO A 119 22.51 -12.26 -4.30
N LYS A 120 23.28 -11.18 -4.55
CA LYS A 120 24.12 -10.52 -3.53
C LYS A 120 23.29 -9.80 -2.47
N VAL A 121 22.07 -9.36 -2.81
CA VAL A 121 21.12 -8.68 -1.93
C VAL A 121 19.79 -9.40 -1.93
N THR A 122 19.13 -9.45 -0.79
CA THR A 122 17.94 -10.26 -0.52
C THR A 122 16.87 -9.54 0.29
N GLY A 123 17.11 -8.26 0.62
CA GLY A 123 16.29 -7.44 1.51
C GLY A 123 16.61 -7.68 3.00
N LEU A 124 17.79 -8.26 3.30
CA LEU A 124 18.19 -8.54 4.67
C LEU A 124 18.21 -7.27 5.51
N ASP A 125 17.72 -7.37 6.76
CA ASP A 125 17.65 -6.30 7.75
C ASP A 125 16.78 -5.09 7.34
N VAL A 126 16.06 -5.17 6.21
CA VAL A 126 15.09 -4.15 5.79
C VAL A 126 13.68 -4.62 6.12
N CYS A 127 12.87 -3.76 6.71
CA CYS A 127 11.45 -4.01 6.92
C CYS A 127 10.60 -3.23 5.93
N VAL A 128 9.61 -3.92 5.36
CA VAL A 128 8.54 -3.33 4.53
C VAL A 128 7.26 -3.28 5.35
N GLY A 129 6.75 -2.07 5.61
CA GLY A 129 5.42 -1.86 6.15
C GLY A 129 4.37 -2.08 5.06
N LEU A 130 3.41 -2.95 5.29
CA LEU A 130 2.33 -3.25 4.35
C LEU A 130 0.99 -2.87 4.94
N ILE A 131 0.27 -1.91 4.33
CA ILE A 131 -1.09 -1.51 4.71
C ILE A 131 -2.07 -2.19 3.76
N ASP A 132 -2.77 -3.24 4.24
CA ASP A 132 -3.59 -4.11 3.40
C ASP A 132 -4.70 -4.81 4.21
N SER A 133 -5.19 -5.96 3.76
CA SER A 133 -6.19 -6.81 4.42
C SER A 133 -5.63 -7.67 5.57
N GLY A 134 -4.37 -7.47 5.93
CA GLY A 134 -3.64 -8.33 6.87
C GLY A 134 -2.69 -9.28 6.14
N VAL A 135 -2.00 -10.13 6.88
CA VAL A 135 -1.12 -11.15 6.32
C VAL A 135 -1.34 -12.47 7.08
N PHE A 136 -1.70 -13.51 6.36
CA PHE A 136 -1.77 -14.88 6.90
C PHE A 136 -0.36 -15.37 7.23
N PRO A 137 -0.14 -16.06 8.36
CA PRO A 137 1.18 -16.59 8.73
C PRO A 137 1.57 -17.81 7.87
N HIS A 138 1.81 -17.54 6.58
CA HIS A 138 2.17 -18.50 5.55
C HIS A 138 3.59 -19.04 5.76
N ASP A 139 3.83 -20.33 5.48
CA ASP A 139 5.13 -20.99 5.68
C ASP A 139 6.29 -20.23 5.03
N ASP A 140 6.09 -19.65 3.85
CA ASP A 140 7.11 -18.86 3.13
C ASP A 140 7.46 -17.53 3.82
N LEU A 141 6.73 -17.12 4.83
CA LEU A 141 6.98 -15.92 5.60
C LEU A 141 7.47 -16.20 7.02
N VAL A 142 7.10 -17.38 7.57
CA VAL A 142 7.40 -17.73 8.96
C VAL A 142 8.47 -18.82 9.12
N HIS A 143 8.83 -19.51 8.04
CA HIS A 143 9.88 -20.54 8.04
C HIS A 143 11.04 -20.19 7.09
N PRO A 144 12.29 -20.61 7.42
CA PRO A 144 12.75 -21.16 8.69
C PRO A 144 12.79 -20.15 9.83
N GLN A 145 12.69 -18.86 9.51
CA GLN A 145 12.65 -17.73 10.45
C GLN A 145 11.39 -16.91 10.22
N ASN A 146 10.72 -16.52 11.30
CA ASN A 146 9.55 -15.65 11.22
C ASN A 146 10.00 -14.23 10.83
N ARG A 147 9.52 -13.77 9.66
CA ARG A 147 9.78 -12.44 9.11
C ARG A 147 8.56 -11.52 9.15
N LEU A 148 7.43 -11.99 9.71
CA LEU A 148 6.32 -11.15 10.13
C LEU A 148 6.68 -10.57 11.51
N VAL A 149 7.39 -9.44 11.51
CA VAL A 149 7.98 -8.85 12.73
C VAL A 149 7.01 -8.03 13.54
N GLY A 150 5.84 -7.69 12.96
CA GLY A 150 4.79 -6.97 13.66
C GLY A 150 3.46 -7.04 12.94
N PHE A 151 2.40 -6.82 13.71
CA PHE A 151 1.02 -6.77 13.23
C PHE A 151 0.23 -5.72 13.97
N LYS A 152 -0.56 -4.94 13.24
CA LYS A 152 -1.52 -3.99 13.79
C LYS A 152 -2.86 -4.17 13.10
N ASP A 153 -3.86 -4.64 13.85
CA ASP A 153 -5.24 -4.74 13.38
C ASP A 153 -6.00 -3.43 13.66
N LEU A 154 -6.58 -2.83 12.64
CA LEU A 154 -7.41 -1.63 12.74
C LEU A 154 -8.90 -1.94 12.49
N VAL A 155 -9.23 -3.22 12.28
CA VAL A 155 -10.57 -3.69 11.90
C VAL A 155 -11.26 -4.41 13.06
N ASN A 156 -10.58 -5.43 13.63
CA ASN A 156 -11.16 -6.30 14.66
C ASN A 156 -10.36 -6.29 15.97
N ASP A 157 -9.26 -5.49 16.05
CA ASP A 157 -8.36 -5.38 17.21
C ASP A 157 -7.73 -6.72 17.66
N TYR A 158 -7.59 -7.70 16.75
CA TYR A 158 -6.85 -8.94 17.06
C TYR A 158 -5.36 -8.68 17.23
N THR A 159 -4.73 -9.47 18.10
CA THR A 159 -3.30 -9.38 18.41
C THR A 159 -2.44 -10.15 17.41
N PHE A 160 -2.94 -11.29 16.91
CA PHE A 160 -2.20 -12.17 16.03
C PHE A 160 -2.61 -11.99 14.57
N THR A 161 -1.61 -12.12 13.69
CA THR A 161 -1.78 -11.83 12.26
C THR A 161 -2.69 -12.84 11.55
N TYR A 162 -3.48 -12.33 10.64
CA TYR A 162 -4.40 -13.08 9.78
C TYR A 162 -4.75 -12.23 8.55
N ASP A 163 -5.46 -12.85 7.59
CA ASP A 163 -5.93 -12.18 6.39
C ASP A 163 -7.23 -12.84 5.90
N ASP A 164 -8.36 -12.20 6.17
CA ASP A 164 -9.71 -12.67 5.86
C ASP A 164 -10.21 -12.25 4.46
N TYR A 165 -9.31 -11.64 3.65
CA TYR A 165 -9.57 -11.30 2.26
C TYR A 165 -8.59 -11.96 1.29
N GLY A 166 -7.31 -12.05 1.67
CA GLY A 166 -6.25 -12.76 0.93
C GLY A 166 -5.31 -11.87 0.13
N HIS A 167 -5.65 -10.59 -0.08
CA HIS A 167 -4.83 -9.68 -0.88
C HIS A 167 -3.51 -9.32 -0.20
N GLY A 168 -3.53 -9.01 1.10
CA GLY A 168 -2.31 -8.63 1.81
C GLY A 168 -1.29 -9.77 1.92
N THR A 169 -1.75 -11.01 2.12
CA THR A 169 -0.89 -12.20 2.07
C THR A 169 -0.25 -12.36 0.70
N PHE A 170 -1.04 -12.15 -0.35
CA PHE A 170 -0.56 -12.20 -1.73
C PHE A 170 0.51 -11.14 -2.00
N MET A 171 0.28 -9.89 -1.58
CA MET A 171 1.26 -8.79 -1.70
C MET A 171 2.52 -9.07 -0.90
N ALA A 172 2.39 -9.57 0.34
CA ALA A 172 3.52 -9.98 1.18
C ALA A 172 4.38 -11.05 0.50
N GLY A 173 3.76 -11.97 -0.21
CA GLY A 173 4.45 -13.01 -0.99
C GLY A 173 5.27 -12.43 -2.15
N ILE A 174 4.73 -11.45 -2.90
CA ILE A 174 5.46 -10.75 -3.97
C ILE A 174 6.66 -9.99 -3.40
N ILE A 175 6.47 -9.31 -2.28
CA ILE A 175 7.53 -8.53 -1.62
C ILE A 175 8.63 -9.47 -1.12
N GLY A 176 8.28 -10.48 -0.29
CA GLY A 176 9.24 -11.16 0.55
C GLY A 176 9.03 -12.66 0.76
N GLY A 177 8.19 -13.36 -0.02
CA GLY A 177 8.07 -14.81 0.05
C GLY A 177 9.41 -15.50 -0.23
N ASN A 178 9.86 -16.40 0.64
CA ASN A 178 11.16 -17.06 0.46
C ASN A 178 11.11 -18.37 -0.35
N GLY A 179 9.90 -18.82 -0.69
CA GLY A 179 9.68 -20.03 -1.48
C GLY A 179 9.88 -21.33 -0.68
N PHE A 180 9.77 -21.29 0.63
CA PHE A 180 9.91 -22.47 1.49
C PHE A 180 9.00 -23.63 1.05
N SER A 181 7.71 -23.35 0.82
CA SER A 181 6.71 -24.33 0.39
C SER A 181 6.93 -24.84 -1.04
N SER A 182 7.68 -24.12 -1.87
CA SER A 182 7.96 -24.49 -3.27
C SER A 182 9.40 -24.93 -3.52
N LYS A 183 10.18 -25.16 -2.47
CA LYS A 183 11.63 -25.48 -2.56
C LYS A 183 12.38 -24.43 -3.39
N GLY A 184 11.99 -23.16 -3.23
CA GLY A 184 12.63 -22.03 -3.86
C GLY A 184 12.15 -21.69 -5.29
N THR A 185 11.12 -22.38 -5.80
CA THR A 185 10.60 -22.15 -7.16
C THR A 185 9.78 -20.86 -7.25
N VAL A 186 8.95 -20.56 -6.25
CA VAL A 186 8.14 -19.33 -6.18
C VAL A 186 8.72 -18.46 -5.06
N LYS A 187 9.39 -17.37 -5.44
CA LYS A 187 10.00 -16.42 -4.50
C LYS A 187 9.52 -15.00 -4.76
N GLY A 188 9.41 -14.24 -3.71
CA GLY A 188 9.29 -12.78 -3.78
C GLY A 188 10.63 -12.12 -4.16
N VAL A 189 10.55 -10.80 -4.32
CA VAL A 189 11.67 -9.97 -4.79
C VAL A 189 12.78 -9.86 -3.73
N ALA A 190 12.39 -9.67 -2.47
CA ALA A 190 13.27 -9.49 -1.32
C ALA A 190 13.05 -10.61 -0.28
N PRO A 191 13.48 -11.87 -0.55
CA PRO A 191 13.05 -13.04 0.19
C PRO A 191 13.57 -13.12 1.63
N ARG A 192 14.41 -12.19 2.06
CA ARG A 192 14.89 -12.07 3.45
C ARG A 192 14.44 -10.79 4.14
N CYS A 193 13.65 -9.92 3.48
CA CYS A 193 13.11 -8.74 4.14
C CYS A 193 12.10 -9.12 5.22
N ASN A 194 11.99 -8.28 6.23
CA ASN A 194 10.95 -8.34 7.23
C ASN A 194 9.69 -7.62 6.71
N ILE A 195 8.53 -8.02 7.25
CA ILE A 195 7.23 -7.40 6.94
C ILE A 195 6.56 -7.01 8.23
N TYR A 196 6.14 -5.74 8.33
CA TYR A 196 5.21 -5.24 9.33
C TYR A 196 3.83 -5.12 8.68
N SER A 197 2.86 -5.90 9.14
CA SER A 197 1.51 -5.91 8.57
C SER A 197 0.58 -4.98 9.33
N VAL A 198 -0.05 -4.03 8.63
CA VAL A 198 -1.16 -3.23 9.14
C VAL A 198 -2.43 -3.64 8.41
N LYS A 199 -3.34 -4.29 9.14
CA LYS A 199 -4.66 -4.64 8.61
C LYS A 199 -5.60 -3.45 8.74
N ALA A 200 -5.81 -2.74 7.63
CA ALA A 200 -6.76 -1.64 7.53
C ALA A 200 -8.02 -2.02 6.74
N PHE A 201 -7.91 -3.00 5.85
CA PHE A 201 -8.98 -3.45 4.98
C PHE A 201 -9.72 -4.65 5.59
N ASN A 202 -11.05 -4.59 5.54
CA ASN A 202 -11.92 -5.65 6.02
C ASN A 202 -12.06 -6.81 5.01
N SER A 203 -12.84 -7.83 5.38
CA SER A 203 -13.12 -9.02 4.55
C SER A 203 -13.86 -8.73 3.22
N THR A 204 -14.25 -7.48 2.96
CA THR A 204 -14.84 -7.05 1.68
C THR A 204 -13.89 -6.19 0.84
N GLY A 205 -12.62 -6.05 1.26
CA GLY A 205 -11.60 -5.27 0.55
C GLY A 205 -11.78 -3.76 0.66
N LYS A 206 -12.43 -3.26 1.71
CA LYS A 206 -12.69 -1.84 1.98
C LYS A 206 -12.04 -1.38 3.28
N ALA A 207 -11.47 -0.18 3.27
CA ALA A 207 -10.97 0.51 4.46
C ALA A 207 -11.46 1.95 4.49
N TYR A 208 -11.70 2.50 5.67
CA TYR A 208 -11.91 3.95 5.78
C TYR A 208 -10.58 4.71 5.56
N ILE A 209 -10.66 5.87 4.94
CA ILE A 209 -9.49 6.74 4.72
C ILE A 209 -8.77 7.03 6.04
N SER A 210 -9.49 7.31 7.12
CA SER A 210 -8.87 7.56 8.41
C SER A 210 -8.11 6.34 8.96
N ASP A 211 -8.54 5.12 8.67
CA ASP A 211 -7.81 3.91 9.08
C ASP A 211 -6.54 3.73 8.25
N THR A 212 -6.56 4.02 6.95
CA THR A 212 -5.34 3.99 6.11
C THR A 212 -4.34 5.08 6.48
N LEU A 213 -4.82 6.29 6.80
CA LEU A 213 -3.99 7.39 7.34
C LEU A 213 -3.35 6.99 8.68
N TYR A 214 -4.13 6.36 9.57
CA TYR A 214 -3.61 5.90 10.86
C TYR A 214 -2.56 4.80 10.69
N GLY A 215 -2.80 3.84 9.80
CA GLY A 215 -1.83 2.80 9.48
C GLY A 215 -0.51 3.37 8.95
N LEU A 216 -0.60 4.35 8.04
CA LEU A 216 0.57 5.06 7.52
C LEU A 216 1.34 5.80 8.63
N LYS A 217 0.63 6.59 9.44
CA LYS A 217 1.21 7.27 10.59
C LYS A 217 1.89 6.29 11.54
N PHE A 218 1.20 5.19 11.88
CA PHE A 218 1.70 4.17 12.80
C PHE A 218 3.03 3.56 12.30
N LEU A 219 3.13 3.21 11.02
CA LEU A 219 4.37 2.67 10.43
C LEU A 219 5.50 3.70 10.44
N ILE A 220 5.19 4.98 10.18
CA ILE A 220 6.19 6.05 10.23
C ILE A 220 6.70 6.24 11.67
N ASP A 221 5.82 6.27 12.66
CA ASP A 221 6.18 6.51 14.06
C ASP A 221 7.00 5.34 14.66
N ASN A 222 6.85 4.12 14.12
CA ASN A 222 7.57 2.92 14.58
C ASN A 222 8.73 2.53 13.64
N CYS A 223 9.10 3.37 12.68
CA CYS A 223 10.08 3.02 11.66
C CYS A 223 11.48 2.71 12.21
N CYS A 224 11.90 3.38 13.28
CA CYS A 224 13.20 3.13 13.89
C CYS A 224 13.25 1.79 14.63
N GLU A 225 12.17 1.42 15.31
CA GLU A 225 12.09 0.16 16.08
C GLU A 225 12.18 -1.06 15.18
N PHE A 226 11.48 -1.05 14.04
CA PHE A 226 11.40 -2.18 13.12
C PHE A 226 12.26 -2.04 11.87
N ASN A 227 13.08 -0.99 11.77
CA ASN A 227 13.86 -0.63 10.58
C ASN A 227 13.02 -0.59 9.29
N ILE A 228 11.83 0.06 9.37
CA ILE A 228 10.94 0.22 8.22
C ILE A 228 11.55 1.25 7.25
N LYS A 229 11.86 0.81 6.03
CA LYS A 229 12.43 1.64 4.97
C LYS A 229 11.49 1.82 3.79
N VAL A 230 10.50 0.96 3.67
CA VAL A 230 9.51 1.00 2.59
C VAL A 230 8.12 0.85 3.19
N ILE A 231 7.16 1.64 2.71
CA ILE A 231 5.73 1.44 3.01
C ILE A 231 5.03 1.14 1.69
N CYS A 232 4.50 -0.08 1.57
CA CYS A 232 3.67 -0.51 0.46
C CYS A 232 2.19 -0.25 0.79
N MET A 233 1.52 0.54 -0.04
CA MET A 233 0.11 0.86 0.06
C MET A 233 -0.60 0.40 -1.23
N PRO A 234 -0.84 -0.92 -1.43
CA PRO A 234 -1.26 -1.48 -2.71
C PRO A 234 -2.78 -1.37 -2.90
N PHE A 235 -3.31 -0.18 -2.67
CA PHE A 235 -4.73 0.17 -2.75
C PHE A 235 -4.93 1.51 -3.44
N GLU A 236 -6.16 1.80 -3.82
CA GLU A 236 -6.54 3.06 -4.47
C GLU A 236 -7.54 3.85 -3.66
N THR A 237 -7.50 5.16 -3.85
CA THR A 237 -8.48 6.11 -3.35
C THR A 237 -9.03 6.88 -4.54
N PHE A 238 -10.35 7.02 -4.62
CA PHE A 238 -11.01 7.74 -5.72
C PHE A 238 -11.27 9.20 -5.39
N ASP A 239 -10.80 9.65 -4.23
CA ASP A 239 -11.09 11.00 -3.76
C ASP A 239 -10.22 12.04 -4.46
N TYR A 240 -10.87 13.09 -4.94
CA TYR A 240 -10.23 14.31 -5.45
C TYR A 240 -10.29 15.45 -4.43
N ASP A 241 -10.75 15.19 -3.19
CA ASP A 241 -10.78 16.22 -2.16
C ASP A 241 -9.34 16.67 -1.84
N PRO A 242 -8.97 17.94 -2.16
CA PRO A 242 -7.64 18.46 -1.89
C PRO A 242 -7.25 18.39 -0.42
N PHE A 243 -8.24 18.40 0.49
CA PHE A 243 -8.00 18.26 1.91
C PHE A 243 -7.50 16.84 2.25
N ILE A 244 -8.19 15.79 1.79
CA ILE A 244 -7.79 14.39 2.01
C ILE A 244 -6.42 14.11 1.38
N LEU A 245 -6.22 14.54 0.12
CA LEU A 245 -4.92 14.41 -0.55
C LEU A 245 -3.82 15.16 0.19
N GLY A 246 -4.13 16.32 0.77
CA GLY A 246 -3.21 17.09 1.62
C GLY A 246 -2.78 16.33 2.87
N LEU A 247 -3.69 15.57 3.51
CA LEU A 247 -3.35 14.74 4.69
C LEU A 247 -2.35 13.64 4.31
N PHE A 248 -2.60 12.91 3.22
CA PHE A 248 -1.65 11.90 2.72
C PHE A 248 -0.31 12.53 2.33
N SER A 249 -0.34 13.65 1.60
CA SER A 249 0.88 14.35 1.19
C SER A 249 1.73 14.75 2.40
N THR A 250 1.12 15.27 3.47
CA THR A 250 1.83 15.62 4.70
C THR A 250 2.47 14.40 5.36
N LEU A 251 1.77 13.26 5.43
CA LEU A 251 2.35 12.03 5.97
C LEU A 251 3.42 11.45 5.04
N PHE A 252 3.29 11.55 3.73
CA PHE A 252 4.33 11.17 2.79
C PHE A 252 5.59 12.02 2.97
N GLU A 253 5.48 13.34 3.18
CA GLU A 253 6.61 14.20 3.55
C GLU A 253 7.28 13.74 4.86
N LYS A 254 6.45 13.37 5.86
CA LYS A 254 6.97 12.83 7.13
C LYS A 254 7.69 11.49 6.92
N ALA A 255 7.17 10.60 6.07
CA ALA A 255 7.84 9.35 5.70
C ALA A 255 9.19 9.63 5.04
N ILE A 256 9.22 10.61 4.14
CA ILE A 256 10.42 11.10 3.46
C ILE A 256 11.46 11.59 4.47
N ALA A 257 11.07 12.41 5.42
CA ALA A 257 11.98 12.94 6.44
C ALA A 257 12.58 11.81 7.31
N ASN A 258 11.89 10.69 7.44
CA ASN A 258 12.34 9.50 8.15
C ASN A 258 13.02 8.44 7.24
N HIS A 259 13.45 8.82 6.04
CA HIS A 259 14.11 7.93 5.07
C HIS A 259 13.25 6.72 4.67
N ILE A 260 11.95 6.90 4.57
CA ILE A 260 11.01 5.86 4.15
C ILE A 260 10.51 6.19 2.74
N THR A 261 10.49 5.19 1.87
CA THR A 261 9.89 5.26 0.54
C THR A 261 8.47 4.72 0.57
N VAL A 262 7.51 5.52 0.10
CA VAL A 262 6.10 5.09 -0.05
C VAL A 262 5.87 4.66 -1.50
N VAL A 263 5.27 3.47 -1.69
CA VAL A 263 4.96 2.90 -3.01
C VAL A 263 3.46 2.64 -3.11
N VAL A 264 2.85 3.11 -4.19
CA VAL A 264 1.41 2.99 -4.47
C VAL A 264 1.16 2.50 -5.89
N PRO A 265 0.07 1.77 -6.18
CA PRO A 265 -0.33 1.43 -7.53
C PRO A 265 -0.93 2.65 -8.25
N SER A 266 -0.90 2.65 -9.58
CA SER A 266 -1.56 3.69 -10.38
C SER A 266 -3.09 3.64 -10.29
N GLY A 267 -3.66 2.50 -9.88
CA GLY A 267 -5.10 2.27 -9.79
C GLY A 267 -5.65 1.38 -10.89
N SER A 268 -6.98 1.25 -10.93
CA SER A 268 -7.74 0.34 -11.80
C SER A 268 -8.82 1.04 -12.66
N ASN A 269 -8.65 2.35 -12.96
CA ASN A 269 -9.62 3.16 -13.70
C ASN A 269 -9.47 3.08 -15.22
N ALA A 270 -8.90 2.00 -15.74
CA ALA A 270 -8.58 1.77 -17.15
C ALA A 270 -7.53 2.74 -17.75
N ASN A 271 -7.15 2.49 -18.99
CA ASN A 271 -6.08 3.24 -19.71
C ASN A 271 -6.55 4.55 -20.36
N ASN A 272 -7.70 5.08 -20.01
CA ASN A 272 -8.16 6.37 -20.50
C ASN A 272 -7.33 7.49 -19.87
N ILE A 273 -6.64 8.30 -20.67
CA ILE A 273 -5.77 9.36 -20.19
C ILE A 273 -6.56 10.67 -20.00
N PRO A 274 -6.51 11.29 -18.83
CA PRO A 274 -5.88 10.86 -17.57
C PRO A 274 -6.84 9.99 -16.73
N SER A 275 -6.33 8.93 -16.09
CA SER A 275 -7.15 8.05 -15.23
C SER A 275 -6.55 7.77 -13.85
N ILE A 276 -5.33 8.22 -13.57
CA ILE A 276 -4.74 8.15 -12.23
C ILE A 276 -5.46 9.12 -11.30
N THR A 277 -5.88 8.62 -10.13
CA THR A 277 -6.66 9.36 -9.13
C THR A 277 -6.08 9.22 -7.73
N GLY A 278 -6.63 9.94 -6.78
CA GLY A 278 -6.33 9.79 -5.36
C GLY A 278 -4.84 9.90 -5.02
N ILE A 279 -4.38 9.08 -4.10
CA ILE A 279 -2.99 9.09 -3.60
C ILE A 279 -1.94 8.83 -4.68
N ALA A 280 -2.30 8.09 -5.73
CA ALA A 280 -1.40 7.81 -6.85
C ALA A 280 -1.01 9.06 -7.66
N SER A 281 -1.77 10.14 -7.54
CA SER A 281 -1.50 11.43 -8.18
C SER A 281 -0.44 12.29 -7.47
N LEU A 282 -0.08 11.92 -6.22
CA LEU A 282 0.84 12.71 -5.40
C LEU A 282 2.29 12.59 -5.90
N GLY A 283 3.02 13.70 -5.83
CA GLY A 283 4.41 13.78 -6.31
C GLY A 283 5.45 13.16 -5.37
N ASN A 284 5.09 12.87 -4.13
CA ASN A 284 5.97 12.46 -3.05
C ASN A 284 5.86 10.96 -2.66
N CYS A 285 5.39 10.14 -3.58
CA CYS A 285 5.42 8.66 -3.53
C CYS A 285 5.90 8.08 -4.86
N ILE A 286 6.20 6.79 -4.90
CA ILE A 286 6.44 6.04 -6.15
C ILE A 286 5.12 5.45 -6.62
N THR A 287 4.65 5.88 -7.78
CA THR A 287 3.43 5.38 -8.40
C THR A 287 3.77 4.37 -9.50
N VAL A 288 3.24 3.17 -9.41
CA VAL A 288 3.58 2.04 -10.30
C VAL A 288 2.35 1.62 -11.09
N SER A 289 2.45 1.61 -12.42
CA SER A 289 1.42 1.07 -13.30
C SER A 289 1.63 -0.40 -13.62
N GLY A 290 0.54 -1.06 -14.04
CA GLY A 290 0.55 -2.46 -14.45
C GLY A 290 0.69 -2.63 -15.95
N ILE A 291 1.43 -3.66 -16.37
CA ILE A 291 1.55 -4.11 -17.76
C ILE A 291 1.40 -5.62 -17.86
N ASP A 292 1.14 -6.11 -19.08
CA ASP A 292 1.14 -7.54 -19.41
C ASP A 292 2.48 -7.94 -20.04
N ARG A 293 3.35 -8.55 -19.25
CA ARG A 293 4.64 -9.07 -19.76
C ARG A 293 4.52 -10.41 -20.52
N SER A 294 3.38 -11.09 -20.43
CA SER A 294 3.16 -12.34 -21.15
C SER A 294 2.95 -12.13 -22.66
N LYS A 295 2.76 -10.85 -23.07
CA LYS A 295 2.47 -10.45 -24.46
C LYS A 295 3.40 -9.30 -24.89
N ASP A 296 4.70 -9.51 -24.83
CA ASP A 296 5.72 -8.55 -25.28
C ASP A 296 5.53 -7.12 -24.76
N LEU A 297 5.30 -7.00 -23.43
CA LEU A 297 5.12 -5.74 -22.73
C LEU A 297 3.87 -4.95 -23.16
N SER A 298 2.78 -5.66 -23.46
CA SER A 298 1.52 -5.04 -23.85
C SER A 298 0.82 -4.33 -22.67
N LYS A 299 -0.17 -3.51 -23.02
CA LYS A 299 -0.99 -2.79 -22.03
C LYS A 299 -1.79 -3.76 -21.17
N TYR A 300 -1.83 -3.49 -19.86
CA TYR A 300 -2.88 -3.99 -18.99
C TYR A 300 -4.03 -2.99 -19.00
N ASN A 301 -5.14 -3.34 -19.66
CA ASN A 301 -6.24 -2.42 -19.98
C ASN A 301 -6.90 -1.75 -18.76
N TYR A 302 -6.83 -2.37 -17.59
CA TYR A 302 -7.42 -1.83 -16.35
C TYR A 302 -6.45 -0.96 -15.55
N SER A 303 -5.14 -0.97 -15.85
CA SER A 303 -4.20 -0.10 -15.15
C SER A 303 -4.46 1.36 -15.49
N SER A 304 -4.60 2.19 -14.46
CA SER A 304 -4.71 3.63 -14.65
C SER A 304 -3.41 4.21 -15.22
N CYS A 305 -3.52 5.25 -16.03
CA CYS A 305 -2.38 5.89 -16.67
C CYS A 305 -2.58 7.40 -16.84
N GLY A 306 -1.46 8.16 -16.80
CA GLY A 306 -1.44 9.61 -16.93
C GLY A 306 -2.19 10.32 -15.81
N TYR A 307 -1.72 11.51 -15.44
CA TYR A 307 -2.42 12.34 -14.45
C TYR A 307 -2.58 13.77 -14.94
N SER A 308 -1.46 14.50 -15.01
CA SER A 308 -1.49 15.88 -15.47
C SER A 308 -0.20 16.28 -16.20
N LYS A 309 -0.26 17.43 -16.89
CA LYS A 309 0.95 17.99 -17.54
C LYS A 309 2.03 18.41 -16.56
N LYS A 310 1.65 18.74 -15.30
CA LYS A 310 2.57 19.22 -14.25
C LYS A 310 3.20 18.09 -13.45
N VAL A 311 2.42 17.04 -13.11
CA VAL A 311 2.90 15.88 -12.35
C VAL A 311 2.88 14.69 -13.29
N LYS A 312 4.08 14.22 -13.65
CA LYS A 312 4.24 13.05 -14.56
C LYS A 312 4.10 11.78 -13.74
N LYS A 313 3.00 11.07 -13.94
CA LYS A 313 2.70 9.76 -13.34
C LYS A 313 2.16 8.81 -14.41
N PRO A 314 2.41 7.50 -14.28
CA PRO A 314 3.18 6.81 -13.23
C PRO A 314 4.69 7.09 -13.32
N ASP A 315 5.44 6.73 -12.25
CA ASP A 315 6.90 6.83 -12.25
C ASP A 315 7.56 5.75 -13.10
N LEU A 316 6.98 4.54 -13.07
CA LEU A 316 7.42 3.35 -13.80
C LEU A 316 6.29 2.31 -13.85
N CYS A 317 6.53 1.19 -14.51
CA CYS A 317 5.57 0.09 -14.60
C CYS A 317 6.21 -1.27 -14.30
N HIS A 318 5.37 -2.26 -13.98
CA HIS A 318 5.79 -3.65 -13.86
C HIS A 318 4.64 -4.62 -14.15
N SER A 319 4.93 -5.93 -14.15
CA SER A 319 3.93 -6.98 -14.39
C SER A 319 2.77 -6.90 -13.42
N ALA A 320 1.55 -7.02 -13.96
CA ALA A 320 0.30 -6.97 -13.20
C ALA A 320 -0.64 -8.14 -13.50
N ILE A 321 -0.35 -8.97 -14.50
CA ILE A 321 -1.28 -9.99 -15.01
C ILE A 321 -0.78 -11.39 -14.68
N ASN A 322 -1.70 -12.22 -14.14
CA ASN A 322 -1.45 -13.63 -13.82
C ASN A 322 -0.20 -13.82 -12.94
N ILE A 323 -0.04 -12.97 -11.95
CA ILE A 323 1.04 -13.06 -10.98
C ILE A 323 0.74 -14.22 -10.02
N ASN A 324 1.74 -15.06 -9.74
CA ASN A 324 1.64 -16.15 -8.79
C ASN A 324 2.29 -15.75 -7.46
N SER A 325 1.57 -15.90 -6.34
CA SER A 325 2.05 -15.57 -5.01
C SER A 325 1.31 -16.34 -3.93
N LEU A 326 1.53 -15.99 -2.66
CA LEU A 326 1.03 -16.70 -1.50
C LEU A 326 -0.49 -16.67 -1.40
N ARG A 327 -1.06 -17.79 -0.96
CA ARG A 327 -2.48 -17.95 -0.69
C ARG A 327 -2.76 -17.78 0.80
N SER A 328 -3.82 -17.06 1.14
CA SER A 328 -4.37 -17.01 2.50
C SER A 328 -5.43 -18.07 2.74
N VAL A 329 -5.65 -18.43 4.01
CA VAL A 329 -6.88 -19.08 4.46
C VAL A 329 -7.80 -18.00 5.03
N THR A 330 -8.71 -17.51 4.22
CA THR A 330 -9.57 -16.35 4.56
C THR A 330 -10.57 -16.65 5.71
N SER A 331 -10.79 -17.94 6.03
CA SER A 331 -11.60 -18.35 7.17
C SER A 331 -10.79 -18.57 8.46
N PHE A 332 -9.46 -18.32 8.43
CA PHE A 332 -8.62 -18.49 9.61
C PHE A 332 -8.90 -17.42 10.67
N ILE A 333 -9.19 -17.90 11.89
CA ILE A 333 -9.37 -17.06 13.07
C ILE A 333 -8.06 -17.08 13.88
N PRO A 334 -7.38 -15.94 14.07
CA PRO A 334 -6.04 -15.91 14.65
C PRO A 334 -6.01 -16.16 16.16
N GLU A 335 -7.13 -15.90 16.84
CA GLU A 335 -7.25 -16.05 18.29
C GLU A 335 -8.70 -16.30 18.72
N ILE A 336 -8.85 -17.03 19.81
CA ILE A 336 -10.14 -17.27 20.47
C ILE A 336 -9.97 -16.89 21.95
N ASN A 337 -10.76 -15.93 22.44
CA ASN A 337 -10.67 -15.42 23.81
C ASN A 337 -9.24 -14.97 24.21
N GLY A 338 -8.51 -14.33 23.28
CA GLY A 338 -7.14 -13.87 23.47
C GLY A 338 -6.07 -14.96 23.39
N VAL A 339 -6.46 -16.22 23.14
CA VAL A 339 -5.52 -17.34 22.98
C VAL A 339 -5.20 -17.51 21.50
N LYS A 340 -3.91 -17.52 21.17
CA LYS A 340 -3.42 -17.70 19.79
C LYS A 340 -3.87 -19.02 19.20
N CYS A 341 -4.40 -18.98 17.98
CA CYS A 341 -4.64 -20.14 17.14
C CYS A 341 -3.47 -20.33 16.17
N TYR A 342 -3.18 -21.59 15.84
CA TYR A 342 -2.14 -21.93 14.88
C TYR A 342 -2.73 -22.04 13.47
N ALA A 343 -2.04 -21.45 12.50
CA ALA A 343 -2.46 -21.49 11.11
C ALA A 343 -2.43 -22.93 10.57
N PRO A 344 -3.43 -23.34 9.77
CA PRO A 344 -3.43 -24.64 9.13
C PRO A 344 -2.38 -24.71 8.02
N HIS A 345 -1.77 -25.88 7.84
CA HIS A 345 -0.90 -26.14 6.70
C HIS A 345 -1.69 -26.13 5.38
N LEU A 346 -1.15 -25.45 4.37
CA LEU A 346 -1.80 -25.28 3.06
C LEU A 346 -1.36 -26.36 2.07
N LYS A 347 -2.31 -27.21 1.61
CA LYS A 347 -2.06 -28.15 0.50
C LYS A 347 -1.75 -27.44 -0.83
N SER A 348 -2.32 -26.25 -1.04
CA SER A 348 -2.10 -25.40 -2.22
C SER A 348 -1.66 -24.02 -1.73
N PRO A 349 -0.35 -23.80 -1.51
CA PRO A 349 0.16 -22.61 -0.83
C PRO A 349 0.18 -21.35 -1.72
N TYR A 350 -0.09 -21.48 -3.01
CA TYR A 350 -0.02 -20.38 -3.97
C TYR A 350 -1.35 -20.18 -4.70
N THR A 351 -1.54 -18.95 -5.19
CA THR A 351 -2.68 -18.54 -6.02
C THR A 351 -2.24 -17.50 -7.04
N MET A 352 -3.11 -17.14 -7.98
CA MET A 352 -2.81 -16.15 -9.02
C MET A 352 -3.79 -14.99 -8.91
N LEU A 353 -3.26 -13.77 -8.98
CA LEU A 353 -4.05 -12.54 -9.06
C LEU A 353 -3.58 -11.64 -10.20
N THR A 354 -4.45 -10.71 -10.59
CA THR A 354 -4.18 -9.68 -11.58
C THR A 354 -4.57 -8.33 -11.00
N GLY A 355 -3.68 -7.36 -11.05
CA GLY A 355 -3.91 -6.00 -10.55
C GLY A 355 -2.64 -5.15 -10.51
N SER A 356 -2.78 -3.84 -10.63
CA SER A 356 -1.66 -2.88 -10.49
C SER A 356 -1.01 -2.93 -9.10
N SER A 357 -1.73 -3.42 -8.08
CA SER A 357 -1.21 -3.71 -6.75
C SER A 357 -0.03 -4.69 -6.76
N CYS A 358 -0.05 -5.69 -7.67
CA CYS A 358 1.07 -6.63 -7.81
C CYS A 358 2.35 -5.91 -8.25
N ALA A 359 2.22 -4.95 -9.17
CA ALA A 359 3.34 -4.15 -9.64
C ALA A 359 3.92 -3.27 -8.51
N SER A 360 3.07 -2.63 -7.70
CA SER A 360 3.53 -1.82 -6.55
C SER A 360 4.20 -2.68 -5.47
N ALA A 361 3.68 -3.88 -5.19
CA ALA A 361 4.30 -4.82 -4.27
C ALA A 361 5.69 -5.28 -4.76
N TYR A 362 5.83 -5.55 -6.07
CA TYR A 362 7.12 -5.89 -6.67
C TYR A 362 8.14 -4.76 -6.48
N ILE A 363 7.77 -3.51 -6.79
CA ILE A 363 8.65 -2.35 -6.63
C ILE A 363 8.97 -2.08 -5.16
N SER A 364 8.07 -2.39 -4.23
CA SER A 364 8.36 -2.32 -2.80
C SER A 364 9.48 -3.29 -2.39
N GLY A 365 9.46 -4.51 -2.94
CA GLY A 365 10.57 -5.46 -2.79
C GLY A 365 11.88 -4.96 -3.41
N VAL A 366 11.81 -4.35 -4.61
CA VAL A 366 12.98 -3.72 -5.26
C VAL A 366 13.57 -2.60 -4.39
N CYS A 367 12.74 -1.75 -3.81
CA CYS A 367 13.21 -0.73 -2.87
C CYS A 367 13.89 -1.35 -1.65
N ALA A 368 13.39 -2.48 -1.13
CA ALA A 368 14.03 -3.18 -0.01
C ALA A 368 15.43 -3.71 -0.39
N LEU A 369 15.62 -4.25 -1.60
CA LEU A 369 16.95 -4.64 -2.10
C LEU A 369 17.90 -3.45 -2.21
N LEU A 370 17.40 -2.31 -2.67
CA LEU A 370 18.22 -1.09 -2.80
C LEU A 370 18.62 -0.52 -1.44
N TYR A 371 17.74 -0.58 -0.43
CA TYR A 371 18.08 -0.16 0.93
C TYR A 371 19.08 -1.10 1.61
N GLU A 372 19.05 -2.42 1.35
CA GLU A 372 20.10 -3.33 1.80
C GLU A 372 21.44 -2.98 1.14
N LYS A 373 21.42 -2.70 -0.17
CA LYS A 373 22.64 -2.42 -0.94
C LYS A 373 23.25 -1.07 -0.61
N TYR A 374 22.41 -0.07 -0.36
CA TYR A 374 22.79 1.32 -0.10
C TYR A 374 22.14 1.83 1.19
N PRO A 375 22.62 1.40 2.39
CA PRO A 375 21.97 1.71 3.67
C PRO A 375 21.89 3.21 3.97
N ASN A 376 22.81 3.99 3.44
CA ASN A 376 22.93 5.44 3.65
C ASN A 376 22.31 6.27 2.51
N VAL A 377 21.60 5.64 1.59
CA VAL A 377 21.00 6.34 0.46
C VAL A 377 19.93 7.33 0.94
N TYR A 378 20.03 8.56 0.44
CA TYR A 378 18.99 9.55 0.63
C TYR A 378 17.76 9.15 -0.20
N LYS A 379 16.58 9.35 0.36
CA LYS A 379 15.33 8.94 -0.21
C LYS A 379 15.06 9.45 -1.64
N LYS A 380 15.43 10.70 -1.94
CA LYS A 380 15.29 11.24 -3.31
C LYS A 380 16.03 10.40 -4.33
N ASP A 381 17.04 9.68 -3.89
CA ASP A 381 17.90 8.85 -4.73
C ASP A 381 17.30 7.47 -4.97
N ILE A 382 16.44 6.92 -4.07
CA ILE A 382 15.80 5.62 -4.28
C ILE A 382 14.97 5.62 -5.57
N LEU A 383 14.13 6.64 -5.80
CA LEU A 383 13.37 6.72 -7.05
C LEU A 383 14.29 6.84 -8.27
N SER A 384 15.38 7.60 -8.15
CA SER A 384 16.37 7.72 -9.21
C SER A 384 17.08 6.40 -9.47
N LEU A 385 17.47 5.67 -8.43
CA LEU A 385 18.08 4.34 -8.55
C LEU A 385 17.11 3.33 -9.18
N VAL A 386 15.83 3.32 -8.74
CA VAL A 386 14.81 2.47 -9.37
C VAL A 386 14.65 2.79 -10.86
N ARG A 387 14.64 4.09 -11.22
CA ARG A 387 14.54 4.51 -12.64
C ARG A 387 15.76 4.10 -13.47
N LEU A 388 16.96 4.17 -12.91
CA LEU A 388 18.19 3.70 -13.57
C LEU A 388 18.17 2.19 -13.83
N CYS A 389 17.48 1.44 -12.97
CA CYS A 389 17.28 0.00 -13.16
C CYS A 389 16.20 -0.34 -14.19
N CYS A 390 15.48 0.63 -14.76
CA CYS A 390 14.46 0.36 -15.77
C CYS A 390 15.05 0.10 -17.14
N ASP A 391 14.41 -0.80 -17.89
CA ASP A 391 14.53 -0.95 -19.32
C ASP A 391 13.37 -0.22 -19.97
N ASP A 392 13.68 0.61 -20.97
CA ASP A 392 12.66 1.29 -21.77
C ASP A 392 12.11 0.33 -22.83
N PHE A 393 10.87 0.53 -23.26
CA PHE A 393 10.21 -0.22 -24.32
C PHE A 393 9.27 0.69 -25.11
N ASP A 394 8.84 0.27 -26.28
CA ASP A 394 7.91 1.03 -27.10
C ASP A 394 6.53 1.12 -26.43
N GLY A 395 6.05 2.33 -26.20
CA GLY A 395 4.77 2.61 -25.54
C GLY A 395 4.66 4.01 -24.97
N PRO A 396 3.44 4.45 -24.67
CA PRO A 396 3.20 5.82 -24.16
C PRO A 396 3.81 6.00 -22.77
N LYS A 397 4.46 7.15 -22.56
CA LYS A 397 5.07 7.50 -21.24
C LYS A 397 4.04 7.57 -20.12
N GLU A 398 2.83 7.93 -20.44
CA GLU A 398 1.70 8.00 -19.52
C GLU A 398 1.32 6.64 -18.94
N LEU A 399 1.72 5.53 -19.60
CA LEU A 399 1.53 4.17 -19.09
C LEU A 399 2.80 3.63 -18.43
N LYS A 400 3.96 3.82 -19.07
CA LYS A 400 5.20 3.14 -18.69
C LYS A 400 6.10 3.92 -17.73
N GLY A 401 5.93 5.25 -17.63
CA GLY A 401 6.87 6.10 -16.90
C GLY A 401 8.31 5.94 -17.40
N ALA A 402 9.22 5.54 -16.52
CA ALA A 402 10.61 5.22 -16.84
C ALA A 402 10.81 3.86 -17.53
N GLY A 403 9.78 3.03 -17.59
CA GLY A 403 9.86 1.67 -18.14
C GLY A 403 9.70 0.57 -17.09
N VAL A 404 10.20 -0.62 -17.39
CA VAL A 404 10.10 -1.84 -16.56
C VAL A 404 11.37 -2.08 -15.79
N VAL A 405 11.29 -2.31 -14.48
CA VAL A 405 12.47 -2.62 -13.67
C VAL A 405 13.10 -3.94 -14.11
N ASN A 406 14.39 -3.88 -14.37
CA ASN A 406 15.26 -5.02 -14.59
C ASN A 406 16.09 -5.29 -13.33
N ILE A 407 15.69 -6.32 -12.58
CA ILE A 407 16.31 -6.66 -11.31
C ILE A 407 17.80 -7.02 -11.46
N ASN A 408 18.23 -7.52 -12.63
CA ASN A 408 19.64 -7.84 -12.87
C ASN A 408 20.54 -6.61 -12.78
N LYS A 409 20.05 -5.42 -13.14
CA LYS A 409 20.80 -4.18 -12.98
C LYS A 409 21.09 -3.87 -11.52
N ILE A 410 20.19 -4.29 -10.58
CA ILE A 410 20.42 -4.13 -9.13
C ILE A 410 21.56 -5.06 -8.67
N TYR A 411 21.63 -6.28 -9.20
CA TYR A 411 22.65 -7.27 -8.82
C TYR A 411 23.98 -7.00 -9.49
N CYS A 412 24.00 -6.50 -10.73
CA CYS A 412 25.21 -6.31 -11.54
C CYS A 412 25.97 -4.99 -11.25
N VAL A 413 25.32 -4.00 -10.64
CA VAL A 413 26.03 -2.75 -10.25
C VAL A 413 26.91 -3.07 -9.03
N THR A 414 28.03 -3.71 -9.25
CA THR A 414 29.13 -3.82 -8.29
C THR A 414 30.36 -4.32 -9.03
N ALA A 415 31.37 -3.53 -9.14
CA ALA A 415 32.77 -3.90 -8.93
C ALA A 415 33.76 -2.74 -9.20
N ASP A 416 33.28 -1.64 -9.83
CA ASP A 416 34.25 -0.62 -10.26
C ASP A 416 34.34 0.61 -9.32
N ASP A 417 33.51 0.70 -8.28
CA ASP A 417 33.50 1.88 -7.39
C ASP A 417 34.42 1.73 -6.13
N ASP A 418 34.90 0.52 -5.81
CA ASP A 418 35.70 0.30 -4.61
C ASP A 418 37.22 0.41 -4.85
N GLU A 419 37.72 0.53 -6.11
CA GLU A 419 39.14 0.66 -6.39
C GLU A 419 39.66 2.11 -6.48
N ASN A 420 38.78 3.13 -6.47
CA ASN A 420 39.19 4.52 -6.61
C ASN A 420 39.24 5.34 -5.30
N THR A 421 39.06 4.73 -4.14
CA THR A 421 39.18 5.43 -2.84
C THR A 421 40.49 5.15 -2.10
N ASN A 422 41.43 4.42 -2.73
CA ASN A 422 42.78 4.18 -2.19
C ASN A 422 43.87 4.57 -3.19
N LYS A 423 43.85 5.81 -3.68
CA LYS A 423 45.03 6.47 -4.24
C LYS A 423 45.11 7.92 -3.77
#